data_fe75324e6aad65e7c5cfb73656094adf
#
_entry.id   fe75324e6aad65e7c5cfb73656094adf
#
_cell.length_a   1.000
_cell.length_b   1.000
_cell.length_c   1.000
_cell.angle_alpha   90.00
_cell.angle_beta   90.00
_cell.angle_gamma   90.00
#
_symmetry.space_group_name_H-M   'P 1'
#
loop_
_entity.id
_entity.type
_entity.pdbx_description
1 polymer ?
#
loop_
_entity_poly.entity_id
_entity_poly.type
_entity_poly.pdbx_seq_one_letter_code
_entity_poly.pdbx_strand_id
1 'polypeptide(L)'
;DILRKISGNTDIKFDLKSENKLNLITDNSDFNLLCLPIDSFPNFADDFGSDEISFNKSKLLALLNKTKISISNDDTRHYLNGIYLHLTESQNRTYLTGVATDSHRLSSCSIEIDTGKSFNSIILPKKTVFQLCNLLADTNEKVLVKTSESKIQFKIGKTKLVSKVIDGNFPDYRKVVPTGNDKTVTVTSSDFIQAIERVITVSLDRKEGVKLVLSKDNIKFSV
;
A
#
# COMPACT_ATOMS: atom_id res chain seq x y z
N ASP A 1 10.15 -0.06 -22.17
CA ASP A 1 11.54 -0.58 -22.30
C ASP A 1 12.35 0.18 -23.34
N ILE A 2 11.80 0.53 -24.51
CA ILE A 2 12.50 1.29 -25.56
C ILE A 2 13.04 2.61 -25.00
N LEU A 3 12.21 3.44 -24.39
CA LEU A 3 12.59 4.75 -23.85
C LEU A 3 13.76 4.68 -22.84
N ARG A 4 13.86 3.59 -22.07
CA ARG A 4 14.98 3.39 -21.11
C ARG A 4 16.32 3.10 -21.78
N LYS A 5 16.29 2.69 -23.07
CA LYS A 5 17.49 2.31 -23.82
C LYS A 5 17.92 3.38 -24.83
N ILE A 6 17.10 4.40 -25.01
CA ILE A 6 17.49 5.57 -25.80
C ILE A 6 18.45 6.40 -24.94
N SER A 7 19.57 6.81 -25.53
CA SER A 7 20.56 7.65 -24.86
C SER A 7 19.93 9.00 -24.41
N GLY A 8 20.31 9.50 -23.24
CA GLY A 8 19.84 10.79 -22.73
C GLY A 8 20.19 11.96 -23.66
N ASN A 9 19.40 13.02 -23.64
CA ASN A 9 19.49 14.20 -24.51
C ASN A 9 19.18 13.99 -25.97
N THR A 10 18.30 13.05 -26.28
CA THR A 10 17.80 12.80 -27.66
C THR A 10 16.34 13.22 -27.73
N ASP A 11 15.99 14.03 -28.72
CA ASP A 11 14.59 14.35 -28.99
C ASP A 11 13.83 13.11 -29.49
N ILE A 12 12.66 12.90 -28.94
CA ILE A 12 11.81 11.75 -29.27
C ILE A 12 10.53 12.25 -29.90
N LYS A 13 10.34 11.90 -31.17
CA LYS A 13 9.11 12.18 -31.93
C LYS A 13 8.18 10.98 -31.88
N PHE A 14 6.95 11.20 -31.44
CA PHE A 14 5.86 10.25 -31.55
C PHE A 14 4.98 10.63 -32.74
N ASP A 15 4.87 9.75 -33.71
CA ASP A 15 4.14 9.96 -34.96
C ASP A 15 3.09 8.86 -35.16
N LEU A 16 1.82 9.20 -34.97
CA LEU A 16 0.70 8.27 -35.14
C LEU A 16 0.37 8.13 -36.63
N LYS A 17 0.79 7.02 -37.23
CA LYS A 17 0.58 6.73 -38.68
C LYS A 17 -0.83 6.24 -39.01
N SER A 18 -1.46 5.55 -38.07
CA SER A 18 -2.85 5.08 -38.14
C SER A 18 -3.34 4.75 -36.73
N GLU A 19 -4.63 4.43 -36.57
CA GLU A 19 -5.21 4.06 -35.27
C GLU A 19 -4.41 2.97 -34.51
N ASN A 20 -3.70 2.10 -35.24
CA ASN A 20 -3.01 0.95 -34.66
C ASN A 20 -1.49 0.98 -34.84
N LYS A 21 -0.91 2.07 -35.37
CA LYS A 21 0.53 2.16 -35.66
C LYS A 21 1.10 3.48 -35.17
N LEU A 22 2.04 3.38 -34.24
CA LEU A 22 2.81 4.50 -33.69
C LEU A 22 4.27 4.36 -34.09
N ASN A 23 4.83 5.37 -34.74
CA ASN A 23 6.26 5.49 -34.91
C ASN A 23 6.88 6.29 -33.78
N LEU A 24 7.94 5.74 -33.21
CA LEU A 24 8.79 6.42 -32.27
C LEU A 24 10.13 6.66 -32.97
N ILE A 25 10.45 7.92 -33.23
CA ILE A 25 11.60 8.32 -34.04
C ILE A 25 12.55 9.12 -33.16
N THR A 26 13.83 8.79 -33.27
CA THR A 26 14.94 9.54 -32.69
C THR A 26 15.98 9.83 -33.79
N ASP A 27 17.02 10.59 -33.49
CA ASP A 27 18.08 10.90 -34.47
C ASP A 27 18.72 9.64 -35.08
N ASN A 28 18.79 8.53 -34.32
CA ASN A 28 19.50 7.32 -34.69
C ASN A 28 18.63 6.06 -34.72
N SER A 29 17.31 6.19 -34.49
CA SER A 29 16.45 5.00 -34.40
C SER A 29 15.01 5.31 -34.80
N ASP A 30 14.40 4.36 -35.50
CA ASP A 30 12.99 4.38 -35.88
C ASP A 30 12.32 3.08 -35.42
N PHE A 31 11.27 3.18 -34.60
CA PHE A 31 10.54 2.03 -34.07
C PHE A 31 9.08 2.08 -34.52
N ASN A 32 8.64 1.05 -35.20
CA ASN A 32 7.26 0.85 -35.58
C ASN A 32 6.56 0.02 -34.51
N LEU A 33 5.63 0.62 -33.79
CA LEU A 33 4.91 0.00 -32.68
C LEU A 33 3.47 -0.27 -33.08
N LEU A 34 2.99 -1.48 -32.80
CA LEU A 34 1.58 -1.81 -32.90
C LEU A 34 0.88 -1.32 -31.62
N CYS A 35 -0.20 -0.60 -31.79
CA CYS A 35 -1.03 -0.08 -30.73
C CYS A 35 -2.40 -0.74 -30.75
N LEU A 36 -3.06 -0.76 -29.59
CA LEU A 36 -4.49 -1.06 -29.53
C LEU A 36 -5.29 0.20 -29.87
N PRO A 37 -6.50 0.06 -30.43
CA PRO A 37 -7.41 1.18 -30.61
C PRO A 37 -7.67 1.90 -29.30
N ILE A 38 -7.88 3.21 -29.35
CA ILE A 38 -8.11 4.05 -28.16
C ILE A 38 -9.32 3.58 -27.35
N ASP A 39 -10.36 3.08 -28.02
CA ASP A 39 -11.57 2.56 -27.40
C ASP A 39 -11.34 1.27 -26.60
N SER A 40 -10.24 0.58 -26.84
CA SER A 40 -9.82 -0.59 -26.08
C SER A 40 -9.12 -0.21 -24.75
N PHE A 41 -8.80 1.08 -24.54
CA PHE A 41 -8.24 1.52 -23.27
C PHE A 41 -9.31 1.57 -22.20
N PRO A 42 -9.09 0.94 -21.01
CA PRO A 42 -10.07 0.95 -19.94
C PRO A 42 -10.44 2.37 -19.53
N ASN A 43 -11.71 2.71 -19.65
CA ASN A 43 -12.24 3.96 -19.15
C ASN A 43 -12.72 3.76 -17.70
N PHE A 44 -12.09 4.45 -16.77
CA PHE A 44 -12.56 4.52 -15.39
C PHE A 44 -13.53 5.72 -15.29
N ALA A 45 -14.82 5.46 -15.43
CA ALA A 45 -15.83 6.49 -15.20
C ALA A 45 -15.63 7.13 -13.83
N ASP A 46 -15.76 8.45 -13.76
CA ASP A 46 -15.69 9.23 -12.53
C ASP A 46 -17.05 9.17 -11.78
N ASP A 47 -17.42 7.98 -11.32
CA ASP A 47 -18.63 7.68 -10.55
C ASP A 47 -18.42 7.80 -9.02
N PHE A 48 -17.53 8.68 -8.63
CA PHE A 48 -17.28 8.98 -7.22
C PHE A 48 -18.33 9.99 -6.70
N GLY A 49 -18.81 9.74 -5.49
CA GLY A 49 -19.65 10.70 -4.77
C GLY A 49 -18.99 12.07 -4.57
N SER A 50 -19.74 13.01 -4.05
CA SER A 50 -19.26 14.39 -3.78
C SER A 50 -18.24 14.45 -2.63
N ASP A 51 -18.26 13.49 -1.73
CA ASP A 51 -17.45 13.49 -0.52
C ASP A 51 -15.96 13.28 -0.82
N GLU A 52 -15.19 14.28 -0.45
CA GLU A 52 -13.73 14.26 -0.60
C GLU A 52 -13.08 14.48 0.77
N ILE A 53 -12.16 13.59 1.13
CA ILE A 53 -11.41 13.67 2.38
C ILE A 53 -9.98 14.07 2.08
N SER A 54 -9.49 15.08 2.81
CA SER A 54 -8.10 15.54 2.71
C SER A 54 -7.25 14.89 3.79
N PHE A 55 -6.17 14.25 3.38
CA PHE A 55 -5.21 13.64 4.28
C PHE A 55 -3.87 14.37 4.26
N ASN A 56 -3.24 14.45 5.42
CA ASN A 56 -1.84 14.81 5.50
C ASN A 56 -1.01 13.66 4.92
N LYS A 57 -0.15 13.98 3.96
CA LYS A 57 0.74 13.04 3.28
C LYS A 57 1.52 12.15 4.23
N SER A 58 2.19 12.76 5.22
CA SER A 58 3.06 12.02 6.13
C SER A 58 2.28 11.05 7.03
N LYS A 59 1.09 11.45 7.48
CA LYS A 59 0.20 10.57 8.28
C LYS A 59 -0.29 9.40 7.44
N LEU A 60 -0.77 9.65 6.21
CA LEU A 60 -1.24 8.58 5.31
C LEU A 60 -0.10 7.63 4.92
N LEU A 61 1.07 8.16 4.57
CA LEU A 61 2.24 7.34 4.25
C LEU A 61 2.68 6.48 5.44
N ALA A 62 2.65 7.04 6.67
CA ALA A 62 2.96 6.28 7.88
C ALA A 62 1.96 5.14 8.12
N LEU A 63 0.65 5.39 7.94
CA LEU A 63 -0.37 4.35 8.03
C LEU A 63 -0.09 3.21 7.05
N LEU A 64 0.13 3.55 5.78
CA LEU A 64 0.40 2.55 4.73
C LEU A 64 1.69 1.77 5.01
N ASN A 65 2.78 2.45 5.39
CA ASN A 65 4.06 1.80 5.65
C ASN A 65 4.02 0.85 6.85
N LYS A 66 3.28 1.22 7.91
CA LYS A 66 3.12 0.37 9.11
C LYS A 66 2.25 -0.85 8.87
N THR A 67 1.30 -0.79 7.93
CA THR A 67 0.35 -1.88 7.69
C THR A 67 0.72 -2.77 6.53
N LYS A 68 1.34 -2.24 5.47
CA LYS A 68 1.67 -3.00 4.26
C LYS A 68 2.54 -4.24 4.48
N ILE A 69 3.31 -4.28 5.59
CA ILE A 69 4.19 -5.40 5.91
C ILE A 69 3.43 -6.70 6.24
N SER A 70 2.18 -6.59 6.64
CA SER A 70 1.32 -7.73 7.00
C SER A 70 0.31 -8.10 5.90
N ILE A 71 0.40 -7.51 4.71
CA ILE A 71 -0.46 -7.89 3.59
C ILE A 71 -0.14 -9.34 3.16
N SER A 72 -1.18 -10.16 2.98
CA SER A 72 -1.05 -11.53 2.49
C SER A 72 -0.61 -11.59 1.02
N ASN A 73 0.02 -12.71 0.65
CA ASN A 73 0.33 -13.09 -0.72
C ASN A 73 -0.44 -14.36 -1.15
N ASP A 74 -1.39 -14.81 -0.34
CA ASP A 74 -2.16 -16.00 -0.61
C ASP A 74 -3.32 -15.67 -1.55
N ASP A 75 -3.27 -16.16 -2.78
CA ASP A 75 -4.28 -15.89 -3.80
C ASP A 75 -5.64 -16.56 -3.48
N THR A 76 -5.66 -17.57 -2.60
CA THR A 76 -6.92 -18.23 -2.18
C THR A 76 -7.74 -17.36 -1.25
N ARG A 77 -7.07 -16.46 -0.50
CA ARG A 77 -7.69 -15.51 0.43
C ARG A 77 -7.48 -14.07 -0.06
N HIS A 78 -7.96 -13.79 -1.27
CA HIS A 78 -7.78 -12.52 -1.95
C HIS A 78 -8.19 -11.30 -1.10
N TYR A 79 -9.20 -11.43 -0.21
CA TYR A 79 -9.63 -10.39 0.72
C TYR A 79 -8.55 -9.97 1.75
N LEU A 80 -7.47 -10.75 1.90
CA LEU A 80 -6.29 -10.40 2.71
C LEU A 80 -5.16 -9.78 1.89
N ASN A 81 -5.30 -9.68 0.56
CA ASN A 81 -4.25 -9.18 -0.34
C ASN A 81 -4.23 -7.65 -0.45
N GLY A 82 -4.61 -6.97 0.62
CA GLY A 82 -4.67 -5.52 0.69
C GLY A 82 -4.68 -4.99 2.12
N ILE A 83 -4.86 -3.68 2.23
CA ILE A 83 -5.08 -3.00 3.51
C ILE A 83 -6.57 -2.69 3.63
N TYR A 84 -7.20 -3.18 4.68
CA TYR A 84 -8.56 -2.80 5.04
C TYR A 84 -8.54 -1.40 5.66
N LEU A 85 -9.17 -0.46 4.99
CA LEU A 85 -9.32 0.92 5.43
C LEU A 85 -10.77 1.14 5.87
N HIS A 86 -10.95 1.62 7.09
CA HIS A 86 -12.27 1.91 7.64
C HIS A 86 -12.20 3.00 8.70
N LEU A 87 -13.35 3.58 9.04
CA LEU A 87 -13.43 4.54 10.15
C LEU A 87 -13.54 3.82 11.49
N THR A 88 -12.89 4.40 12.48
CA THR A 88 -13.05 4.03 13.88
C THR A 88 -13.24 5.30 14.72
N GLU A 89 -14.00 5.18 15.82
CA GLU A 89 -14.22 6.27 16.75
C GLU A 89 -13.58 5.94 18.10
N SER A 90 -12.91 6.90 18.68
CA SER A 90 -12.34 6.82 20.03
C SER A 90 -12.27 8.21 20.63
N GLN A 91 -12.70 8.34 21.89
CA GLN A 91 -12.65 9.59 22.65
C GLN A 91 -13.25 10.81 21.90
N ASN A 92 -14.41 10.62 21.26
CA ASN A 92 -15.10 11.62 20.44
C ASN A 92 -14.29 12.13 19.22
N ARG A 93 -13.34 11.34 18.73
CA ARG A 93 -12.54 11.62 17.53
C ARG A 93 -12.72 10.51 16.53
N THR A 94 -12.67 10.88 15.26
CA THR A 94 -12.76 9.95 14.15
C THR A 94 -11.37 9.67 13.58
N TYR A 95 -11.10 8.40 13.31
CA TYR A 95 -9.83 7.94 12.74
C TYR A 95 -10.06 7.14 11.50
N LEU A 96 -9.20 7.33 10.49
CA LEU A 96 -9.01 6.34 9.45
C LEU A 96 -8.06 5.27 9.99
N THR A 97 -8.55 4.04 10.07
CA THR A 97 -7.77 2.89 10.53
C THR A 97 -7.46 1.98 9.36
N GLY A 98 -6.19 1.68 9.16
CA GLY A 98 -5.71 0.67 8.23
C GLY A 98 -5.33 -0.60 8.97
N VAL A 99 -5.75 -1.74 8.44
CA VAL A 99 -5.46 -3.07 9.01
C VAL A 99 -5.02 -4.00 7.89
N ALA A 100 -3.99 -4.78 8.13
CA ALA A 100 -3.57 -5.87 7.26
C ALA A 100 -3.16 -7.10 8.07
N THR A 101 -3.41 -8.28 7.53
CA THR A 101 -3.01 -9.56 8.13
C THR A 101 -2.78 -10.61 7.06
N ASP A 102 -1.85 -11.51 7.33
CA ASP A 102 -1.58 -12.73 6.54
C ASP A 102 -1.98 -14.01 7.30
N SER A 103 -2.77 -13.87 8.38
CA SER A 103 -3.19 -14.90 9.35
C SER A 103 -2.12 -15.32 10.38
N HIS A 104 -0.86 -14.93 10.20
CA HIS A 104 0.22 -15.20 11.16
C HIS A 104 0.58 -13.96 11.98
N ARG A 105 0.39 -12.79 11.39
CA ARG A 105 0.62 -11.48 12.02
C ARG A 105 -0.44 -10.50 11.57
N LEU A 106 -0.65 -9.47 12.37
CA LEU A 106 -1.56 -8.39 12.10
C LEU A 106 -0.87 -7.07 12.38
N SER A 107 -1.06 -6.11 11.48
CA SER A 107 -0.63 -4.73 11.67
C SER A 107 -1.83 -3.80 11.59
N SER A 108 -1.96 -2.88 12.54
CA SER A 108 -2.99 -1.84 12.57
C SER A 108 -2.36 -0.48 12.82
N CYS A 109 -2.85 0.53 12.13
CA CYS A 109 -2.45 1.91 12.34
C CYS A 109 -3.63 2.84 12.10
N SER A 110 -3.83 3.80 13.00
CA SER A 110 -4.91 4.77 12.93
C SER A 110 -4.34 6.19 12.79
N ILE A 111 -4.98 7.00 11.97
CA ILE A 111 -4.67 8.42 11.83
C ILE A 111 -5.95 9.23 12.05
N GLU A 112 -5.86 10.30 12.85
CA GLU A 112 -6.98 11.18 13.08
C GLU A 112 -7.37 11.93 11.81
N ILE A 113 -8.66 12.00 11.56
CA ILE A 113 -9.26 12.74 10.46
C ILE A 113 -10.31 13.73 10.97
N ASP A 114 -10.66 14.71 10.15
CA ASP A 114 -11.72 15.64 10.49
C ASP A 114 -13.07 14.90 10.60
N THR A 115 -13.83 15.23 11.64
CA THR A 115 -15.14 14.63 11.91
C THR A 115 -16.18 15.04 10.86
N GLY A 116 -17.19 14.19 10.66
CA GLY A 116 -18.34 14.48 9.79
C GLY A 116 -18.16 14.11 8.30
N LYS A 117 -17.07 13.42 7.94
CA LYS A 117 -16.88 12.87 6.61
C LYS A 117 -17.29 11.40 6.56
N SER A 118 -18.00 11.01 5.53
CA SER A 118 -18.30 9.61 5.26
C SER A 118 -17.12 8.96 4.50
N PHE A 119 -16.78 7.73 4.88
CA PHE A 119 -15.77 6.93 4.19
C PHE A 119 -16.26 5.48 4.12
N ASN A 120 -16.43 4.97 2.92
CA ASN A 120 -16.80 3.57 2.72
C ASN A 120 -15.63 2.68 3.12
N SER A 121 -15.90 1.68 3.96
CA SER A 121 -14.89 0.67 4.31
C SER A 121 -14.50 -0.11 3.07
N ILE A 122 -13.20 -0.17 2.78
CA ILE A 122 -12.67 -0.79 1.57
C ILE A 122 -11.43 -1.62 1.85
N ILE A 123 -11.12 -2.56 0.98
CA ILE A 123 -9.83 -3.27 0.96
C ILE A 123 -9.00 -2.71 -0.20
N LEU A 124 -7.97 -1.93 0.13
CA LEU A 124 -7.07 -1.32 -0.84
C LEU A 124 -6.06 -2.36 -1.34
N PRO A 125 -6.03 -2.69 -2.65
CA PRO A 125 -5.18 -3.74 -3.18
C PRO A 125 -3.68 -3.48 -2.93
N LYS A 126 -2.92 -4.54 -2.66
CA LYS A 126 -1.48 -4.48 -2.42
C LYS A 126 -0.73 -3.66 -3.47
N LYS A 127 -1.00 -3.88 -4.77
CA LYS A 127 -0.35 -3.14 -5.85
C LYS A 127 -0.59 -1.62 -5.75
N THR A 128 -1.82 -1.24 -5.43
CA THR A 128 -2.19 0.18 -5.24
C THR A 128 -1.51 0.78 -4.01
N VAL A 129 -1.41 0.02 -2.92
CA VAL A 129 -0.68 0.44 -1.70
C VAL A 129 0.77 0.80 -2.03
N PHE A 130 1.50 -0.09 -2.72
CA PHE A 130 2.90 0.16 -3.07
C PHE A 130 3.06 1.33 -4.02
N GLN A 131 2.20 1.44 -5.04
CA GLN A 131 2.22 2.55 -5.97
C GLN A 131 1.92 3.89 -5.26
N LEU A 132 0.94 3.90 -4.35
CA LEU A 132 0.61 5.07 -3.57
C LEU A 132 1.76 5.49 -2.64
N CYS A 133 2.43 4.54 -1.98
CA CYS A 133 3.61 4.82 -1.17
C CYS A 133 4.71 5.52 -1.99
N ASN A 134 4.97 5.06 -3.20
CA ASN A 134 5.96 5.68 -4.09
C ASN A 134 5.57 7.11 -4.47
N LEU A 135 4.31 7.31 -4.89
CA LEU A 135 3.81 8.65 -5.23
C LEU A 135 3.86 9.61 -4.03
N LEU A 136 3.61 9.12 -2.83
CA LEU A 136 3.65 9.92 -1.61
C LEU A 136 5.08 10.23 -1.15
N ALA A 137 6.08 9.42 -1.49
CA ALA A 137 7.46 9.67 -1.10
C ALA A 137 7.99 10.98 -1.74
N ASP A 138 7.62 11.24 -2.99
CA ASP A 138 8.19 12.28 -3.84
C ASP A 138 7.42 13.62 -3.82
N THR A 139 6.43 13.79 -2.94
CA THR A 139 5.61 15.00 -2.90
C THR A 139 5.44 15.55 -1.49
N ASN A 140 5.15 16.84 -1.37
CA ASN A 140 4.72 17.48 -0.11
C ASN A 140 3.24 17.92 -0.16
N GLU A 141 2.53 17.57 -1.22
CA GLU A 141 1.14 17.91 -1.45
C GLU A 141 0.19 17.17 -0.48
N LYS A 142 -0.97 17.77 -0.22
CA LYS A 142 -2.06 17.08 0.45
C LYS A 142 -2.64 16.01 -0.47
N VAL A 143 -3.17 14.97 0.13
CA VAL A 143 -3.81 13.86 -0.59
C VAL A 143 -5.32 13.99 -0.46
N LEU A 144 -6.00 14.18 -1.59
CA LEU A 144 -7.45 14.21 -1.63
C LEU A 144 -7.95 12.81 -2.04
N VAL A 145 -8.86 12.27 -1.26
CA VAL A 145 -9.35 10.90 -1.44
C VAL A 145 -10.85 10.91 -1.65
N LYS A 146 -11.31 10.20 -2.67
CA LYS A 146 -12.73 9.89 -2.92
C LYS A 146 -12.90 8.39 -2.97
N THR A 147 -14.00 7.90 -2.43
CA THR A 147 -14.37 6.48 -2.45
C THR A 147 -15.73 6.28 -3.09
N SER A 148 -15.90 5.15 -3.77
CA SER A 148 -17.18 4.58 -4.15
C SER A 148 -17.27 3.15 -3.63
N GLU A 149 -18.33 2.43 -3.92
CA GLU A 149 -18.46 1.02 -3.51
C GLU A 149 -17.36 0.12 -4.10
N SER A 150 -16.92 0.40 -5.32
CA SER A 150 -15.99 -0.46 -6.06
C SER A 150 -14.64 0.17 -6.37
N LYS A 151 -14.45 1.46 -6.08
CA LYS A 151 -13.26 2.22 -6.48
C LYS A 151 -12.82 3.20 -5.41
N ILE A 152 -11.55 3.54 -5.45
CA ILE A 152 -10.95 4.63 -4.69
C ILE A 152 -10.06 5.49 -5.60
N GLN A 153 -10.11 6.79 -5.40
CA GLN A 153 -9.29 7.76 -6.09
C GLN A 153 -8.44 8.54 -5.11
N PHE A 154 -7.16 8.68 -5.44
CA PHE A 154 -6.21 9.56 -4.76
C PHE A 154 -5.79 10.66 -5.74
N LYS A 155 -5.96 11.93 -5.34
CA LYS A 155 -5.46 13.08 -6.07
C LYS A 155 -4.33 13.73 -5.29
N ILE A 156 -3.17 13.84 -5.92
CA ILE A 156 -1.92 14.33 -5.33
C ILE A 156 -1.35 15.36 -6.32
N GLY A 157 -1.52 16.64 -6.03
CA GLY A 157 -1.18 17.70 -6.98
C GLY A 157 -1.86 17.48 -8.34
N LYS A 158 -1.08 17.29 -9.38
CA LYS A 158 -1.54 17.03 -10.75
C LYS A 158 -1.75 15.55 -11.06
N THR A 159 -1.37 14.65 -10.15
CA THR A 159 -1.47 13.20 -10.35
C THR A 159 -2.79 12.66 -9.79
N LYS A 160 -3.47 11.82 -10.56
CA LYS A 160 -4.68 11.11 -10.18
C LYS A 160 -4.41 9.61 -10.26
N LEU A 161 -4.53 8.91 -9.14
CA LEU A 161 -4.46 7.45 -9.05
C LEU A 161 -5.85 6.91 -8.75
N VAL A 162 -6.39 6.10 -9.66
CA VAL A 162 -7.67 5.41 -9.48
C VAL A 162 -7.41 3.92 -9.39
N SER A 163 -8.06 3.26 -8.45
CA SER A 163 -7.97 1.81 -8.27
C SER A 163 -9.34 1.21 -8.01
N LYS A 164 -9.58 0.02 -8.54
CA LYS A 164 -10.63 -0.85 -8.00
C LYS A 164 -10.24 -1.28 -6.60
N VAL A 165 -11.21 -1.46 -5.72
CA VAL A 165 -11.01 -2.08 -4.41
C VAL A 165 -11.19 -3.59 -4.53
N ILE A 166 -10.66 -4.34 -3.55
CA ILE A 166 -10.89 -5.79 -3.50
C ILE A 166 -12.32 -6.01 -3.01
N ASP A 167 -13.09 -6.76 -3.78
CA ASP A 167 -14.41 -7.23 -3.38
C ASP A 167 -14.26 -8.38 -2.38
N GLY A 168 -14.91 -8.28 -1.24
CA GLY A 168 -14.84 -9.26 -0.16
C GLY A 168 -14.98 -8.65 1.22
N ASN A 169 -15.26 -9.53 2.19
CA ASN A 169 -15.39 -9.13 3.58
C ASN A 169 -14.07 -9.37 4.33
N PHE A 170 -13.47 -8.27 4.81
CA PHE A 170 -12.31 -8.39 5.70
C PHE A 170 -12.74 -9.00 7.03
N PRO A 171 -11.99 -9.97 7.59
CA PRO A 171 -12.38 -10.63 8.84
C PRO A 171 -12.43 -9.64 10.01
N ASP A 172 -13.26 -9.95 11.00
CA ASP A 172 -13.33 -9.17 12.25
C ASP A 172 -12.03 -9.34 13.05
N TYR A 173 -11.06 -8.53 12.71
CA TYR A 173 -9.71 -8.56 13.27
C TYR A 173 -9.68 -8.26 14.77
N ARG A 174 -10.71 -7.58 15.31
CA ARG A 174 -10.78 -7.24 16.74
C ARG A 174 -10.83 -8.48 17.61
N LYS A 175 -11.39 -9.58 17.09
CA LYS A 175 -11.49 -10.88 17.81
C LYS A 175 -10.15 -11.59 17.96
N VAL A 176 -9.16 -11.26 17.13
CA VAL A 176 -7.83 -11.90 17.16
C VAL A 176 -6.78 -11.03 17.84
N VAL A 177 -7.09 -9.78 18.16
CA VAL A 177 -6.19 -8.91 18.92
C VAL A 177 -6.17 -9.39 20.37
N PRO A 178 -5.01 -9.79 20.92
CA PRO A 178 -4.93 -10.26 22.29
C PRO A 178 -5.28 -9.15 23.28
N THR A 179 -6.07 -9.50 24.28
CA THR A 179 -6.44 -8.62 25.39
C THR A 179 -5.96 -9.23 26.70
N GLY A 180 -5.76 -8.41 27.72
CA GLY A 180 -5.36 -8.88 29.05
C GLY A 180 -3.89 -9.28 29.17
N ASN A 181 -3.01 -8.84 28.26
CA ASN A 181 -1.58 -9.00 28.40
C ASN A 181 -1.05 -8.13 29.54
N ASP A 182 -0.56 -8.79 30.60
CA ASP A 182 -0.06 -8.16 31.83
C ASP A 182 1.47 -8.09 31.91
N LYS A 183 2.17 -8.80 31.01
CA LYS A 183 3.63 -8.85 30.98
C LYS A 183 4.17 -7.95 29.87
N THR A 184 4.93 -6.94 30.27
CA THR A 184 5.56 -5.99 29.37
C THR A 184 7.06 -6.13 29.41
N VAL A 185 7.68 -6.01 28.23
CA VAL A 185 9.14 -5.99 28.06
C VAL A 185 9.51 -4.71 27.30
N THR A 186 10.44 -3.96 27.86
CA THR A 186 11.01 -2.79 27.20
C THR A 186 12.41 -3.10 26.72
N VAL A 187 12.67 -2.91 25.44
CA VAL A 187 13.97 -3.18 24.82
C VAL A 187 14.40 -2.04 23.92
N THR A 188 15.71 -1.88 23.75
CA THR A 188 16.25 -0.97 22.75
C THR A 188 16.05 -1.60 21.36
N SER A 189 15.37 -0.90 20.46
CA SER A 189 15.02 -1.43 19.13
C SER A 189 16.25 -1.89 18.34
N SER A 190 17.34 -1.12 18.36
CA SER A 190 18.60 -1.47 17.68
C SER A 190 19.20 -2.78 18.19
N ASP A 191 19.24 -2.95 19.51
CA ASP A 191 19.86 -4.14 20.13
C ASP A 191 19.03 -5.39 19.86
N PHE A 192 17.69 -5.24 19.89
CA PHE A 192 16.76 -6.31 19.57
C PHE A 192 16.88 -6.76 18.11
N ILE A 193 16.94 -5.80 17.17
CA ILE A 193 17.13 -6.09 15.74
C ILE A 193 18.45 -6.83 15.52
N GLN A 194 19.57 -6.31 16.07
CA GLN A 194 20.89 -6.94 15.93
C GLN A 194 20.93 -8.36 16.52
N ALA A 195 20.24 -8.59 17.64
CA ALA A 195 20.16 -9.92 18.24
C ALA A 195 19.42 -10.91 17.32
N ILE A 196 18.30 -10.49 16.71
CA ILE A 196 17.58 -11.30 15.74
C ILE A 196 18.44 -11.56 14.50
N GLU A 197 19.07 -10.53 13.94
CA GLU A 197 19.92 -10.64 12.74
C GLU A 197 21.07 -11.64 12.95
N ARG A 198 21.72 -11.64 14.12
CA ARG A 198 22.75 -12.62 14.45
C ARG A 198 22.25 -14.05 14.45
N VAL A 199 21.04 -14.28 15.00
CA VAL A 199 20.47 -15.63 15.10
C VAL A 199 20.01 -16.15 13.74
N ILE A 200 19.36 -15.33 12.93
CA ILE A 200 18.89 -15.75 11.61
C ILE A 200 20.02 -15.99 10.59
N THR A 201 21.22 -15.46 10.85
CA THR A 201 22.38 -15.67 9.96
C THR A 201 22.77 -17.15 9.85
N VAL A 202 22.51 -17.95 10.89
CA VAL A 202 22.82 -19.39 10.94
C VAL A 202 21.62 -20.27 10.62
N SER A 203 20.45 -19.71 10.40
CA SER A 203 19.26 -20.46 9.99
C SER A 203 19.42 -21.01 8.58
N LEU A 204 19.20 -22.31 8.44
CA LEU A 204 19.24 -23.00 7.14
C LEU A 204 17.98 -22.77 6.30
N ASP A 205 16.86 -22.50 6.95
CA ASP A 205 15.59 -22.18 6.29
C ASP A 205 15.13 -20.76 6.66
N ARG A 206 15.00 -19.90 5.65
CA ARG A 206 14.48 -18.53 5.81
C ARG A 206 13.03 -18.46 6.33
N LYS A 207 12.34 -19.59 6.41
CA LYS A 207 10.97 -19.71 6.93
C LYS A 207 10.92 -20.13 8.39
N GLU A 208 12.05 -20.49 9.00
CA GLU A 208 12.10 -20.80 10.42
C GLU A 208 11.79 -19.56 11.26
N GLY A 209 10.98 -19.76 12.29
CA GLY A 209 10.68 -18.71 13.26
C GLY A 209 11.78 -18.61 14.30
N VAL A 210 12.11 -17.39 14.72
CA VAL A 210 13.02 -17.17 15.86
C VAL A 210 12.25 -17.41 17.16
N LYS A 211 12.71 -18.35 17.97
CA LYS A 211 12.18 -18.62 19.31
C LYS A 211 12.75 -17.61 20.30
N LEU A 212 11.86 -16.95 21.04
CA LEU A 212 12.21 -16.05 22.13
C LEU A 212 11.87 -16.70 23.48
N VAL A 213 12.84 -16.73 24.37
CA VAL A 213 12.62 -17.14 25.77
C VAL A 213 12.97 -15.96 26.67
N LEU A 214 11.95 -15.44 27.34
CA LEU A 214 12.08 -14.29 28.25
C LEU A 214 12.31 -14.79 29.67
N SER A 215 13.24 -14.15 30.36
CA SER A 215 13.49 -14.32 31.78
C SER A 215 13.63 -12.93 32.44
N LYS A 216 13.87 -12.90 33.75
CA LYS A 216 13.85 -11.65 34.53
C LYS A 216 14.72 -10.54 33.92
N ASP A 217 15.93 -10.85 33.48
CA ASP A 217 16.92 -9.86 33.06
C ASP A 217 17.49 -10.12 31.66
N ASN A 218 16.98 -11.13 30.93
CA ASN A 218 17.49 -11.43 29.60
C ASN A 218 16.43 -12.03 28.66
N ILE A 219 16.70 -11.91 27.37
CA ILE A 219 15.95 -12.55 26.30
C ILE A 219 16.91 -13.46 25.53
N LYS A 220 16.59 -14.75 25.48
CA LYS A 220 17.35 -15.72 24.68
C LYS A 220 16.65 -15.89 23.33
N PHE A 221 17.42 -15.76 22.25
CA PHE A 221 16.98 -16.01 20.88
C PHE A 221 17.59 -17.31 20.37
N SER A 222 16.81 -18.10 19.65
CA SER A 222 17.29 -19.33 19.00
C SER A 222 16.49 -19.61 17.73
N VAL A 223 17.09 -20.26 16.77
CA VAL A 223 16.49 -20.89 15.59
C VAL A 223 16.74 -22.37 15.67
#